data_407500d6b2bbd84163d14cebd5e3b6c5
#
_entry.id   407500d6b2bbd84163d14cebd5e3b6c5
#
_cell.length_a   1.000
_cell.length_b   1.000
_cell.length_c   1.000
_cell.angle_alpha   90.00
_cell.angle_beta   90.00
_cell.angle_gamma   90.00
#
_symmetry.space_group_name_H-M   'P 1'
#
loop_
_entity.id
_entity.type
_entity.pdbx_description
1 polymer ?
#
loop_
_entity_poly.entity_id
_entity_poly.type
_entity_poly.pdbx_seq_one_letter_code
_entity_poly.pdbx_strand_id
1 'polypeptide(L)'
;MASSSLKTGFWVDFSRSPSARAQLLMEDYWAGILTNTIAVLITSTSGPIFTLLIGPTSFLWDKVSPWLNSRDAALEGAEGYHEVVHDAMIELLHSASLLPRGGLRRIQLDDFNIVGPRRRRHGAGLVGEGSLVVIFVGLPLAILIASILSVGIATDTTALSSSPKCGIYLYEPESKNMLGGSLEFEHRAEAQAAAYAADCYGSSPLIDDCNRFFNQSIDYSAERKARCPFRGDVCDAGRDSAFKLSTGLVSGAVLGINARNPFFFSRTTTCSPLVTGDDYVGIGISNRGEKQWEYWYGPSVAAFTSANPVQESSWEVKGYSTGIHCSDPISAVGPFIPLPEFTAGPYPVTLIFISSHSLLHRERRNDPVFPAQQKLQFSPEYSGPDLFYNNSTRAGVLGCTDQYHICRTKSGPCWNNENVSQIFDDPAIKTSTESQNVVRLLVLALDYSSTCGSIQFRGTGALDAQKKIADKESLPLAYRQWEVEAESMFRTSLARMQLNVFDVVRGSASSFRGYRDSLPAEHRGLCTMIKIKGSGIKNINFYALLGTILAVAMVWAISRRIDSGSRKN
;
A
#
# COMPACT_ATOMS: atom_id res chain seq x y z
N MET A 1 9.89 -1.30 16.62
CA MET A 1 9.89 -2.73 17.01
C MET A 1 11.28 -3.08 17.49
N ALA A 2 11.41 -3.88 18.56
CA ALA A 2 12.72 -4.34 18.99
C ALA A 2 13.35 -5.22 17.90
N SER A 3 14.65 -5.07 17.68
CA SER A 3 15.49 -5.82 16.71
C SER A 3 15.30 -7.36 16.77
N SER A 4 14.90 -7.88 17.93
CA SER A 4 14.73 -9.32 18.19
C SER A 4 13.59 -10.01 17.45
N SER A 5 12.72 -9.27 16.75
CA SER A 5 11.56 -9.81 15.99
C SER A 5 11.78 -9.84 14.48
N LEU A 6 12.99 -9.55 13.99
CA LEU A 6 13.31 -9.47 12.57
C LEU A 6 14.32 -10.55 12.19
N LYS A 7 14.13 -11.18 11.04
CA LYS A 7 15.07 -12.17 10.49
C LYS A 7 16.20 -11.43 9.77
N THR A 8 17.34 -11.26 10.44
CA THR A 8 18.56 -10.73 9.82
C THR A 8 19.23 -11.75 8.91
N GLY A 9 20.04 -11.29 7.95
CA GLY A 9 20.76 -12.12 7.00
C GLY A 9 20.16 -12.14 5.61
N PHE A 10 20.47 -13.19 4.87
CA PHE A 10 20.02 -13.36 3.48
C PHE A 10 18.54 -13.76 3.39
N TRP A 11 17.79 -13.09 2.51
CA TRP A 11 16.42 -13.43 2.19
C TRP A 11 16.06 -13.03 0.75
N VAL A 12 14.92 -13.55 0.24
CA VAL A 12 14.45 -13.30 -1.12
C VAL A 12 13.15 -12.51 -1.07
N ASP A 13 13.12 -11.33 -1.69
CA ASP A 13 11.90 -10.54 -1.89
C ASP A 13 11.28 -10.86 -3.24
N PHE A 14 10.26 -11.70 -3.25
CA PHE A 14 9.58 -12.13 -4.47
C PHE A 14 8.77 -11.03 -5.16
N SER A 15 8.50 -9.90 -4.50
CA SER A 15 7.81 -8.76 -5.12
C SER A 15 8.72 -7.92 -6.02
N ARG A 16 10.04 -8.12 -5.95
CA ARG A 16 11.03 -7.37 -6.74
C ARG A 16 11.39 -8.07 -8.04
N SER A 17 12.01 -7.32 -8.95
CA SER A 17 12.58 -7.89 -10.19
C SER A 17 13.63 -8.97 -9.87
N PRO A 18 13.90 -9.94 -10.75
CA PRO A 18 14.85 -11.03 -10.50
C PRO A 18 16.23 -10.58 -10.05
N SER A 19 16.75 -9.47 -10.60
CA SER A 19 18.05 -8.88 -10.24
C SER A 19 18.06 -8.19 -8.86
N ALA A 20 16.89 -7.85 -8.32
CA ALA A 20 16.75 -7.17 -7.04
C ALA A 20 16.10 -8.04 -5.96
N ARG A 21 15.83 -9.32 -6.22
CA ARG A 21 15.15 -10.20 -5.25
C ARG A 21 16.01 -10.60 -4.06
N ALA A 22 17.29 -10.85 -4.31
CA ALA A 22 18.20 -11.28 -3.26
C ALA A 22 18.61 -10.09 -2.39
N GLN A 23 18.23 -10.13 -1.13
CA GLN A 23 18.45 -9.08 -0.15
C GLN A 23 19.29 -9.57 1.01
N LEU A 24 20.20 -8.74 1.48
CA LEU A 24 20.93 -8.93 2.73
C LEU A 24 20.41 -7.91 3.75
N LEU A 25 19.70 -8.38 4.77
CA LEU A 25 19.18 -7.56 5.84
C LEU A 25 20.20 -7.45 6.97
N MET A 26 20.56 -6.22 7.30
CA MET A 26 21.52 -5.91 8.36
C MET A 26 20.96 -4.82 9.27
N GLU A 27 21.45 -4.77 10.51
CA GLU A 27 21.25 -3.61 11.38
C GLU A 27 21.94 -2.38 10.79
N ASP A 28 21.37 -1.21 11.03
CA ASP A 28 21.80 0.08 10.47
C ASP A 28 23.30 0.35 10.71
N TYR A 29 23.78 -0.01 11.90
CA TYR A 29 25.19 0.12 12.28
C TYR A 29 26.10 -0.68 11.35
N TRP A 30 25.80 -1.98 11.16
CA TRP A 30 26.61 -2.86 10.30
C TRP A 30 26.44 -2.52 8.83
N ALA A 31 25.24 -2.11 8.41
CA ALA A 31 25.00 -1.64 7.06
C ALA A 31 25.79 -0.36 6.76
N GLY A 32 25.90 0.54 7.73
CA GLY A 32 26.75 1.74 7.64
C GLY A 32 28.23 1.39 7.50
N ILE A 33 28.74 0.48 8.31
CA ILE A 33 30.14 0.01 8.20
C ILE A 33 30.39 -0.61 6.83
N LEU A 34 29.49 -1.50 6.37
CA LEU A 34 29.64 -2.17 5.07
C LEU A 34 29.61 -1.18 3.91
N THR A 35 28.69 -0.23 3.90
CA THR A 35 28.60 0.80 2.83
C THR A 35 29.81 1.70 2.82
N ASN A 36 30.33 2.11 3.99
CA ASN A 36 31.56 2.90 4.09
C ASN A 36 32.79 2.11 3.63
N THR A 37 32.89 0.82 4.00
CA THR A 37 33.96 -0.06 3.54
C THR A 37 33.93 -0.23 2.03
N ILE A 38 32.75 -0.41 1.43
CA ILE A 38 32.59 -0.48 -0.03
C ILE A 38 33.00 0.85 -0.68
N ALA A 39 32.61 1.98 -0.11
CA ALA A 39 33.02 3.29 -0.62
C ALA A 39 34.55 3.45 -0.62
N VAL A 40 35.24 3.05 0.47
CA VAL A 40 36.70 3.04 0.56
C VAL A 40 37.32 2.08 -0.47
N LEU A 41 36.76 0.88 -0.65
CA LEU A 41 37.20 -0.06 -1.67
C LEU A 41 37.06 0.51 -3.08
N ILE A 42 35.96 1.15 -3.40
CA ILE A 42 35.72 1.79 -4.69
C ILE A 42 36.71 2.95 -4.91
N THR A 43 36.88 3.80 -3.93
CA THR A 43 37.85 4.93 -4.04
C THR A 43 39.30 4.43 -4.17
N SER A 44 39.64 3.32 -3.52
CA SER A 44 40.97 2.70 -3.64
C SER A 44 41.26 2.14 -5.04
N THR A 45 40.23 1.92 -5.87
CA THR A 45 40.40 1.48 -7.27
C THR A 45 40.73 2.63 -8.22
N SER A 46 40.70 3.89 -7.79
CA SER A 46 40.99 5.05 -8.66
C SER A 46 42.40 4.98 -9.27
N GLY A 47 43.40 4.65 -8.49
CA GLY A 47 44.77 4.43 -8.97
C GLY A 47 44.88 3.30 -10.02
N PRO A 48 44.43 2.08 -9.69
CA PRO A 48 44.29 0.97 -10.63
C PRO A 48 43.52 1.32 -11.92
N ILE A 49 42.40 2.02 -11.84
CA ILE A 49 41.63 2.45 -13.02
C ILE A 49 42.44 3.40 -13.86
N PHE A 50 43.14 4.36 -13.23
CA PHE A 50 44.04 5.29 -13.94
C PHE A 50 45.15 4.55 -14.67
N THR A 51 45.80 3.56 -14.06
CA THR A 51 46.79 2.69 -14.72
C THR A 51 46.21 1.93 -15.89
N LEU A 52 44.97 1.41 -15.77
CA LEU A 52 44.26 0.70 -16.85
C LEU A 52 43.91 1.64 -18.03
N LEU A 53 43.65 2.91 -17.80
CA LEU A 53 43.33 3.88 -18.84
C LEU A 53 44.59 4.40 -19.53
N ILE A 54 45.67 4.67 -18.80
CA ILE A 54 46.90 5.25 -19.33
C ILE A 54 47.75 4.18 -20.04
N GLY A 55 47.83 2.96 -19.53
CA GLY A 55 48.61 1.89 -20.14
C GLY A 55 48.31 1.66 -21.63
N PRO A 56 47.04 1.45 -22.02
CA PRO A 56 46.67 1.31 -23.43
C PRO A 56 46.80 2.58 -24.25
N THR A 57 46.58 3.77 -23.64
CA THR A 57 46.70 5.04 -24.36
C THR A 57 48.15 5.36 -24.65
N SER A 58 49.09 5.09 -23.73
CA SER A 58 50.53 5.26 -23.98
C SER A 58 51.03 4.28 -25.06
N PHE A 59 50.58 3.02 -25.03
CA PHE A 59 50.90 2.04 -26.05
C PHE A 59 50.34 2.40 -27.43
N LEU A 60 49.13 2.92 -27.51
CA LEU A 60 48.55 3.43 -28.74
C LEU A 60 49.29 4.71 -29.21
N TRP A 61 49.72 5.56 -28.28
CA TRP A 61 50.50 6.76 -28.57
C TRP A 61 51.87 6.42 -29.13
N ASP A 62 52.59 5.45 -28.54
CA ASP A 62 53.88 4.97 -29.04
C ASP A 62 53.78 4.34 -30.42
N LYS A 63 52.67 3.73 -30.80
CA LYS A 63 52.43 3.20 -32.15
C LYS A 63 51.95 4.25 -33.15
N VAL A 64 51.23 5.27 -32.72
CA VAL A 64 50.63 6.31 -33.58
C VAL A 64 51.56 7.51 -33.70
N SER A 65 52.35 7.83 -32.68
CA SER A 65 53.30 8.93 -32.63
C SER A 65 54.36 8.87 -33.77
N PRO A 66 54.99 7.72 -34.10
CA PRO A 66 55.92 7.68 -35.25
C PRO A 66 55.23 7.94 -36.59
N TRP A 67 53.94 7.60 -36.71
CA TRP A 67 53.14 7.85 -37.90
C TRP A 67 52.70 9.30 -38.03
N LEU A 68 52.40 9.97 -36.89
CA LEU A 68 52.13 11.41 -36.85
C LEU A 68 53.38 12.24 -37.07
N ASN A 69 54.51 11.90 -36.44
CA ASN A 69 55.79 12.60 -36.60
C ASN A 69 56.37 12.48 -38.01
N SER A 70 56.01 11.42 -38.72
CA SER A 70 56.43 11.29 -40.16
C SER A 70 55.61 12.18 -41.10
N ARG A 71 54.55 12.81 -40.61
CA ARG A 71 53.63 13.67 -41.38
C ARG A 71 53.73 15.16 -41.04
N ASP A 72 54.27 15.49 -39.87
CA ASP A 72 54.29 16.86 -39.32
C ASP A 72 55.71 17.39 -39.08
N ALA A 73 56.48 17.53 -40.15
CA ALA A 73 57.59 18.46 -40.16
C ALA A 73 57.11 19.94 -40.31
N ALA A 74 55.80 20.21 -40.06
CA ALA A 74 55.18 21.49 -40.35
C ALA A 74 54.32 22.12 -39.26
N LEU A 75 54.32 21.63 -38.03
CA LEU A 75 53.52 22.22 -36.91
C LEU A 75 54.32 22.22 -35.60
N GLU A 76 55.12 23.25 -35.39
CA GLU A 76 55.59 23.69 -34.07
C GLU A 76 54.36 24.07 -33.22
N GLY A 77 54.10 23.34 -32.15
CA GLY A 77 53.03 23.70 -31.20
C GLY A 77 52.49 22.59 -30.30
N ALA A 78 53.21 21.47 -30.12
CA ALA A 78 52.66 20.30 -29.43
C ALA A 78 52.79 20.28 -27.88
N GLU A 79 53.35 21.34 -27.26
CA GLU A 79 53.38 21.38 -25.77
C GLU A 79 52.02 21.69 -25.15
N GLY A 80 51.08 22.30 -25.89
CA GLY A 80 49.73 22.62 -25.38
C GLY A 80 48.74 21.46 -25.32
N TYR A 81 48.99 20.33 -26.01
CA TYR A 81 48.00 19.26 -26.13
C TYR A 81 47.91 18.36 -24.88
N HIS A 82 49.02 18.23 -24.14
CA HIS A 82 49.04 17.41 -22.92
C HIS A 82 48.29 18.13 -21.77
N GLU A 83 48.38 19.47 -21.72
CA GLU A 83 47.66 20.28 -20.74
C GLU A 83 46.16 20.32 -21.05
N VAL A 84 45.77 20.46 -22.31
CA VAL A 84 44.37 20.52 -22.74
C VAL A 84 43.65 19.18 -22.50
N VAL A 85 44.29 18.03 -22.69
CA VAL A 85 43.69 16.71 -22.41
C VAL A 85 43.63 16.44 -20.91
N HIS A 86 44.60 16.90 -20.14
CA HIS A 86 44.62 16.81 -18.69
C HIS A 86 43.52 17.69 -18.08
N ASP A 87 43.35 18.92 -18.53
CA ASP A 87 42.33 19.85 -18.06
C ASP A 87 40.92 19.41 -18.48
N ALA A 88 40.71 18.94 -19.71
CA ALA A 88 39.44 18.37 -20.17
C ALA A 88 39.04 17.14 -19.39
N MET A 89 39.98 16.31 -18.94
CA MET A 89 39.70 15.12 -18.14
C MET A 89 39.41 15.47 -16.67
N ILE A 90 40.06 16.51 -16.12
CA ILE A 90 39.75 17.07 -14.79
C ILE A 90 38.37 17.73 -14.81
N GLU A 91 38.00 18.45 -15.85
CA GLU A 91 36.70 19.08 -16.02
C GLU A 91 35.58 18.06 -16.18
N LEU A 92 35.81 16.93 -16.88
CA LEU A 92 34.89 15.77 -16.96
C LEU A 92 34.72 15.08 -15.63
N LEU A 93 35.76 14.93 -14.83
CA LEU A 93 35.67 14.35 -13.49
C LEU A 93 34.99 15.29 -12.49
N HIS A 94 35.20 16.61 -12.62
CA HIS A 94 34.52 17.63 -11.84
C HIS A 94 33.02 17.75 -12.17
N SER A 95 32.66 17.65 -13.44
CA SER A 95 31.26 17.69 -13.88
C SER A 95 30.50 16.41 -13.49
N ALA A 96 31.18 15.25 -13.42
CA ALA A 96 30.58 14.01 -12.93
C ALA A 96 30.30 14.02 -11.41
N SER A 97 31.04 14.82 -10.62
CA SER A 97 30.84 15.00 -9.18
C SER A 97 29.74 16.00 -8.81
N LEU A 98 29.27 16.81 -9.78
CA LEU A 98 28.31 17.91 -9.59
C LEU A 98 26.90 17.63 -10.14
N LEU A 99 26.57 16.38 -10.56
CA LEU A 99 25.23 16.06 -11.06
C LEU A 99 24.20 16.01 -9.92
N PRO A 100 23.24 16.96 -9.87
CA PRO A 100 22.12 16.88 -8.94
C PRO A 100 21.18 15.75 -9.36
N ARG A 101 20.62 15.04 -8.39
CA ARG A 101 19.61 14.00 -8.54
C ARG A 101 18.39 14.54 -9.30
N GLY A 102 18.28 14.26 -10.56
CA GLY A 102 17.07 14.56 -11.35
C GLY A 102 17.34 14.71 -12.84
N GLY A 103 16.93 13.71 -13.62
CA GLY A 103 16.64 13.86 -15.04
C GLY A 103 17.71 13.41 -16.02
N LEU A 104 17.75 12.14 -16.34
CA LEU A 104 18.38 11.62 -17.56
C LEU A 104 17.59 12.06 -18.80
N ARG A 105 18.00 13.16 -19.43
CA ARG A 105 17.62 13.46 -20.81
C ARG A 105 18.44 12.58 -21.74
N ARG A 106 17.76 11.88 -22.65
CA ARG A 106 18.32 11.13 -23.78
C ARG A 106 19.31 12.03 -24.53
N ILE A 107 20.58 11.68 -24.52
CA ILE A 107 21.57 12.25 -25.45
C ILE A 107 21.43 11.47 -26.74
N GLN A 108 21.01 12.16 -27.80
CA GLN A 108 20.90 11.65 -29.16
C GLN A 108 22.29 11.61 -29.76
N LEU A 109 22.73 10.44 -30.22
CA LEU A 109 24.06 10.13 -30.73
C LEU A 109 24.20 10.42 -32.24
N ASP A 110 23.52 11.42 -32.77
CA ASP A 110 23.44 11.65 -34.22
C ASP A 110 24.43 12.66 -34.83
N ASP A 111 25.35 13.23 -34.05
CA ASP A 111 26.24 14.32 -34.57
C ASP A 111 27.73 13.98 -34.76
N PHE A 112 28.09 12.71 -34.93
CA PHE A 112 29.45 12.37 -35.33
C PHE A 112 29.52 11.81 -36.76
N ASN A 113 29.35 12.69 -37.75
CA ASN A 113 29.69 12.42 -39.13
C ASN A 113 31.17 12.75 -39.39
N ILE A 114 32.05 11.75 -39.31
CA ILE A 114 33.41 11.86 -39.82
C ILE A 114 33.47 11.13 -41.17
N VAL A 115 33.41 11.91 -42.26
CA VAL A 115 33.67 11.45 -43.62
C VAL A 115 35.20 11.48 -43.86
N GLY A 116 35.80 10.30 -44.02
CA GLY A 116 37.17 10.13 -44.43
C GLY A 116 37.29 9.07 -45.55
N PRO A 117 38.19 9.24 -46.55
CA PRO A 117 38.13 8.51 -47.81
C PRO A 117 38.66 7.07 -47.74
N ARG A 118 38.00 6.18 -48.49
CA ARG A 118 38.36 4.79 -48.75
C ARG A 118 39.76 4.64 -49.29
N ARG A 119 40.65 3.87 -48.62
CA ARG A 119 41.66 3.04 -49.30
C ARG A 119 41.73 1.66 -48.65
N ARG A 120 41.61 0.65 -49.51
CA ARG A 120 41.71 -0.80 -49.23
C ARG A 120 43.15 -1.18 -48.84
N ARG A 121 43.27 -2.07 -47.89
CA ARG A 121 44.10 -3.29 -47.76
C ARG A 121 44.86 -3.38 -46.42
N HIS A 122 44.68 -4.58 -45.80
CA HIS A 122 45.39 -5.13 -44.65
C HIS A 122 44.95 -4.60 -43.27
N GLY A 123 43.83 -5.12 -42.77
CA GLY A 123 43.31 -4.75 -41.48
C GLY A 123 42.73 -5.93 -40.69
N ALA A 124 43.30 -7.14 -40.73
CA ALA A 124 42.79 -8.24 -39.91
C ALA A 124 43.35 -8.26 -38.47
N GLY A 125 44.38 -7.47 -38.15
CA GLY A 125 45.03 -7.42 -36.84
C GLY A 125 44.48 -6.35 -35.89
N LEU A 126 44.05 -5.18 -36.41
CA LEU A 126 43.66 -4.03 -35.60
C LEU A 126 42.27 -4.11 -34.96
N VAL A 127 41.35 -4.92 -35.53
CA VAL A 127 40.00 -5.08 -35.01
C VAL A 127 40.01 -5.99 -33.77
N GLY A 128 40.96 -6.93 -33.66
CA GLY A 128 41.09 -7.83 -32.50
C GLY A 128 41.64 -7.11 -31.24
N GLU A 129 42.61 -6.20 -31.39
CA GLU A 129 43.24 -5.55 -30.24
C GLU A 129 42.34 -4.43 -29.65
N GLY A 130 41.63 -3.69 -30.46
CA GLY A 130 40.65 -2.69 -29.99
C GLY A 130 39.46 -3.33 -29.27
N SER A 131 38.98 -4.47 -29.74
CA SER A 131 37.90 -5.25 -29.07
C SER A 131 38.34 -5.76 -27.69
N LEU A 132 39.59 -6.18 -27.53
CA LEU A 132 40.10 -6.68 -26.24
C LEU A 132 40.18 -5.54 -25.21
N VAL A 133 40.62 -4.35 -25.59
CA VAL A 133 40.68 -3.19 -24.69
C VAL A 133 39.29 -2.78 -24.23
N VAL A 134 38.29 -2.74 -25.12
CA VAL A 134 36.91 -2.43 -24.79
C VAL A 134 36.33 -3.49 -23.84
N ILE A 135 36.64 -4.78 -24.03
CA ILE A 135 36.13 -5.85 -23.18
C ILE A 135 36.83 -5.84 -21.80
N PHE A 136 38.17 -5.73 -21.77
CA PHE A 136 38.90 -5.85 -20.49
C PHE A 136 38.86 -4.59 -19.62
N VAL A 137 38.64 -3.41 -20.18
CA VAL A 137 38.54 -2.14 -19.44
C VAL A 137 37.09 -1.66 -19.33
N GLY A 138 36.38 -1.67 -20.44
CA GLY A 138 35.00 -1.15 -20.49
C GLY A 138 34.02 -1.99 -19.69
N LEU A 139 34.15 -3.33 -19.72
CA LEU A 139 33.22 -4.21 -19.02
C LEU A 139 33.35 -4.10 -17.48
N PRO A 140 34.55 -4.18 -16.86
CA PRO A 140 34.70 -3.98 -15.42
C PRO A 140 34.25 -2.60 -14.96
N LEU A 141 34.52 -1.55 -15.71
CA LEU A 141 34.09 -0.20 -15.40
C LEU A 141 32.56 -0.08 -15.48
N ALA A 142 31.93 -0.62 -16.50
CA ALA A 142 30.47 -0.65 -16.62
C ALA A 142 29.81 -1.44 -15.48
N ILE A 143 30.37 -2.59 -15.10
CA ILE A 143 29.90 -3.40 -13.96
C ILE A 143 30.06 -2.60 -12.66
N LEU A 144 31.18 -1.91 -12.46
CA LEU A 144 31.43 -1.09 -11.29
C LEU A 144 30.39 0.04 -11.18
N ILE A 145 30.17 0.79 -12.25
CA ILE A 145 29.18 1.88 -12.29
C ILE A 145 27.77 1.33 -12.05
N ALA A 146 27.39 0.25 -12.72
CA ALA A 146 26.10 -0.38 -12.53
C ALA A 146 25.89 -0.90 -11.09
N SER A 147 26.96 -1.43 -10.47
CA SER A 147 26.93 -1.93 -9.09
C SER A 147 26.82 -0.77 -8.09
N ILE A 148 27.56 0.31 -8.27
CA ILE A 148 27.46 1.52 -7.42
C ILE A 148 26.05 2.09 -7.48
N LEU A 149 25.48 2.23 -8.68
CA LEU A 149 24.10 2.71 -8.86
C LEU A 149 23.08 1.79 -8.19
N SER A 150 23.28 0.47 -8.23
CA SER A 150 22.38 -0.50 -7.62
C SER A 150 22.47 -0.53 -6.09
N VAL A 151 23.65 -0.40 -5.51
CA VAL A 151 23.85 -0.33 -4.04
C VAL A 151 23.29 0.97 -3.47
N GLY A 152 23.41 2.08 -4.20
CA GLY A 152 22.87 3.40 -3.78
C GLY A 152 21.34 3.46 -3.73
N ILE A 153 20.62 2.49 -4.33
CA ILE A 153 19.15 2.44 -4.37
C ILE A 153 18.56 1.63 -3.19
N ALA A 154 19.37 0.87 -2.45
CA ALA A 154 18.90 -0.02 -1.39
C ALA A 154 18.77 0.68 -0.03
N THR A 155 17.82 1.62 0.10
CA THR A 155 17.46 2.25 1.38
C THR A 155 16.14 1.74 1.96
N ASP A 156 15.71 0.53 1.57
CA ASP A 156 14.47 -0.06 2.05
C ASP A 156 14.66 -0.69 3.43
N THR A 157 13.75 -0.35 4.35
CA THR A 157 13.73 -0.84 5.73
C THR A 157 12.81 -2.05 5.92
N THR A 158 12.52 -2.78 4.86
CA THR A 158 11.62 -3.94 4.87
C THR A 158 12.35 -5.19 5.35
N ALA A 159 11.73 -5.97 6.20
CA ALA A 159 12.24 -7.24 6.69
C ALA A 159 11.18 -8.34 6.71
N LEU A 160 11.62 -9.60 6.72
CA LEU A 160 10.74 -10.71 7.09
C LEU A 160 10.61 -10.79 8.61
N SER A 161 9.39 -11.09 9.03
CA SER A 161 9.13 -11.30 10.46
C SER A 161 9.77 -12.59 10.98
N SER A 162 10.20 -12.55 12.24
CA SER A 162 10.59 -13.73 13.02
C SER A 162 10.04 -13.68 14.45
N SER A 163 8.90 -13.01 14.63
CA SER A 163 8.30 -12.85 15.95
C SER A 163 7.92 -14.20 16.58
N PRO A 164 8.31 -14.49 17.81
CA PRO A 164 7.89 -15.71 18.51
C PRO A 164 6.41 -15.72 18.87
N LYS A 165 5.74 -14.54 18.85
CA LYS A 165 4.29 -14.39 19.06
C LYS A 165 3.49 -14.50 17.77
N CYS A 166 4.13 -14.73 16.63
CA CYS A 166 3.42 -14.88 15.36
C CYS A 166 2.50 -16.09 15.40
N GLY A 167 1.25 -15.91 14.99
CA GLY A 167 0.21 -16.95 14.97
C GLY A 167 -1.11 -16.40 14.46
N ILE A 168 -2.04 -17.29 14.20
CA ILE A 168 -3.44 -16.97 13.91
C ILE A 168 -4.22 -17.22 15.19
N TYR A 169 -4.72 -16.16 15.78
CA TYR A 169 -5.43 -16.24 17.05
C TYR A 169 -6.94 -16.17 16.79
N LEU A 170 -7.64 -17.24 17.12
CA LEU A 170 -9.09 -17.31 17.05
C LEU A 170 -9.70 -17.18 18.45
N TYR A 171 -10.86 -16.57 18.52
CA TYR A 171 -11.61 -16.43 19.76
C TYR A 171 -12.34 -17.73 20.08
N GLU A 172 -12.05 -18.30 21.24
CA GLU A 172 -12.74 -19.48 21.79
C GLU A 172 -13.42 -19.08 23.09
N PRO A 173 -14.73 -18.87 23.10
CA PRO A 173 -15.44 -18.48 24.32
C PRO A 173 -15.50 -19.64 25.30
N GLU A 174 -14.88 -19.49 26.46
CA GLU A 174 -14.89 -20.51 27.55
C GLU A 174 -16.22 -20.55 28.32
N SER A 175 -17.10 -19.57 28.15
CA SER A 175 -18.40 -19.53 28.81
C SER A 175 -19.42 -18.66 28.04
N LYS A 176 -20.69 -18.97 28.24
CA LYS A 176 -21.85 -18.33 27.59
C LYS A 176 -22.00 -16.81 27.83
N ASN A 177 -21.19 -16.20 28.70
CA ASN A 177 -21.31 -14.80 29.09
C ASN A 177 -20.13 -13.93 28.58
N MET A 178 -19.36 -14.32 27.55
CA MET A 178 -18.07 -13.70 27.26
C MET A 178 -17.94 -13.10 25.86
N LEU A 179 -18.83 -12.18 25.55
CA LEU A 179 -18.63 -11.28 24.39
C LEU A 179 -17.51 -10.24 24.63
N GLY A 180 -17.11 -10.02 25.90
CA GLY A 180 -16.24 -8.91 26.26
C GLY A 180 -14.87 -8.91 25.59
N GLY A 181 -14.14 -10.03 25.59
CA GLY A 181 -12.77 -10.07 25.04
C GLY A 181 -12.72 -9.94 23.52
N SER A 182 -13.70 -10.55 22.82
CA SER A 182 -13.82 -10.43 21.37
C SER A 182 -14.23 -9.00 20.97
N LEU A 183 -15.25 -8.44 21.61
CA LEU A 183 -15.68 -7.07 21.35
C LEU A 183 -14.56 -6.04 21.62
N GLU A 184 -13.80 -6.22 22.70
CA GLU A 184 -12.69 -5.32 23.04
C GLU A 184 -11.60 -5.37 21.98
N PHE A 185 -11.21 -6.56 21.53
CA PHE A 185 -10.20 -6.71 20.47
C PHE A 185 -10.66 -6.09 19.16
N GLU A 186 -11.87 -6.44 18.70
CA GLU A 186 -12.42 -5.97 17.43
C GLU A 186 -12.64 -4.44 17.44
N HIS A 187 -13.22 -3.90 18.50
CA HIS A 187 -13.36 -2.45 18.67
C HIS A 187 -12.01 -1.73 18.60
N ARG A 188 -10.98 -2.27 19.29
CA ARG A 188 -9.65 -1.69 19.27
C ARG A 188 -8.99 -1.78 17.90
N ALA A 189 -9.12 -2.91 17.21
CA ALA A 189 -8.56 -3.12 15.90
C ALA A 189 -9.24 -2.23 14.84
N GLU A 190 -10.58 -2.10 14.89
CA GLU A 190 -11.31 -1.18 14.02
C GLU A 190 -10.96 0.29 14.29
N ALA A 191 -10.83 0.69 15.55
CA ALA A 191 -10.40 2.05 15.90
C ALA A 191 -8.99 2.35 15.37
N GLN A 192 -8.06 1.39 15.47
CA GLN A 192 -6.71 1.54 14.93
C GLN A 192 -6.71 1.61 13.40
N ALA A 193 -7.50 0.77 12.72
CA ALA A 193 -7.63 0.80 11.28
C ALA A 193 -8.22 2.13 10.79
N ALA A 194 -9.22 2.66 11.49
CA ALA A 194 -9.85 3.93 11.16
C ALA A 194 -8.91 5.13 11.35
N ALA A 195 -8.15 5.16 12.45
CA ALA A 195 -7.14 6.19 12.66
C ALA A 195 -6.09 6.16 11.54
N TYR A 196 -5.56 4.97 11.24
CA TYR A 196 -4.61 4.80 10.14
C TYR A 196 -5.20 5.20 8.78
N ALA A 197 -6.46 4.84 8.51
CA ALA A 197 -7.12 5.21 7.25
C ALA A 197 -7.30 6.73 7.12
N ALA A 198 -7.64 7.41 8.21
CA ALA A 198 -7.78 8.87 8.21
C ALA A 198 -6.45 9.58 7.89
N ASP A 199 -5.34 9.08 8.45
CA ASP A 199 -4.03 9.70 8.30
C ASP A 199 -3.33 9.31 6.99
N CYS A 200 -3.53 8.07 6.49
CA CYS A 200 -2.70 7.48 5.45
C CYS A 200 -3.40 7.24 4.10
N TYR A 201 -4.74 7.23 4.06
CA TYR A 201 -5.52 7.09 2.83
C TYR A 201 -6.07 8.43 2.32
N GLY A 202 -5.73 9.55 2.98
CA GLY A 202 -6.11 10.90 2.57
C GLY A 202 -5.24 11.44 1.43
N SER A 203 -5.65 12.61 0.90
CA SER A 203 -4.93 13.30 -0.18
C SER A 203 -3.58 13.89 0.24
N SER A 204 -3.32 14.03 1.53
CA SER A 204 -2.07 14.55 2.09
C SER A 204 -1.65 13.71 3.30
N PRO A 205 -1.12 12.50 3.06
CA PRO A 205 -0.75 11.60 4.14
C PRO A 205 0.40 12.18 4.98
N LEU A 206 0.29 12.04 6.30
CA LEU A 206 1.38 12.32 7.24
C LEU A 206 2.43 11.20 7.12
N ILE A 207 3.50 11.45 6.38
CA ILE A 207 4.47 10.43 5.93
C ILE A 207 5.07 9.62 7.09
N ASP A 208 5.33 10.23 8.24
CA ASP A 208 5.98 9.57 9.37
C ASP A 208 5.10 8.52 10.04
N ASP A 209 3.79 8.77 10.16
CA ASP A 209 2.85 7.84 10.79
C ASP A 209 2.39 6.72 9.85
N CYS A 210 2.54 6.91 8.54
CA CYS A 210 2.09 5.96 7.52
C CYS A 210 3.09 4.87 7.16
N ASN A 211 4.20 4.76 7.88
CA ASN A 211 5.23 3.73 7.67
C ASN A 211 5.02 2.42 8.45
N ARG A 212 3.81 2.19 9.00
CA ARG A 212 3.52 1.01 9.82
C ARG A 212 3.41 -0.27 9.01
N PHE A 213 2.74 -0.23 7.85
CA PHE A 213 2.53 -1.39 6.99
C PHE A 213 3.55 -1.44 5.85
N PHE A 214 3.63 -2.59 5.18
CA PHE A 214 4.53 -2.76 4.03
C PHE A 214 4.26 -1.72 2.93
N ASN A 215 3.01 -1.61 2.48
CA ASN A 215 2.55 -0.48 1.68
C ASN A 215 1.82 0.53 2.55
N GLN A 216 1.98 1.80 2.25
CA GLN A 216 1.30 2.86 2.96
C GLN A 216 -0.23 2.74 2.82
N SER A 217 -0.71 2.53 1.62
CA SER A 217 -2.12 2.37 1.28
C SER A 217 -2.32 1.36 0.17
N ILE A 218 -3.53 0.86 0.03
CA ILE A 218 -3.97 0.04 -1.10
C ILE A 218 -4.73 0.97 -2.03
N ASP A 219 -4.30 1.05 -3.29
CA ASP A 219 -4.96 1.88 -4.30
C ASP A 219 -6.37 1.38 -4.59
N TYR A 220 -7.29 2.30 -4.83
CA TYR A 220 -8.65 2.01 -5.22
C TYR A 220 -9.20 3.07 -6.16
N SER A 221 -10.25 2.71 -6.88
CA SER A 221 -11.02 3.61 -7.73
C SER A 221 -12.39 3.88 -7.13
N ALA A 222 -12.95 5.06 -7.40
CA ALA A 222 -14.28 5.48 -6.99
C ALA A 222 -15.12 5.79 -8.25
N GLU A 223 -16.26 5.13 -8.38
CA GLU A 223 -17.20 5.31 -9.48
C GLU A 223 -18.52 5.85 -8.93
N ARG A 224 -18.84 7.11 -9.29
CA ARG A 224 -20.15 7.72 -9.02
C ARG A 224 -21.14 7.32 -10.11
N LYS A 225 -22.40 7.26 -9.76
CA LYS A 225 -23.47 6.80 -10.67
C LYS A 225 -23.29 5.33 -11.11
N ALA A 226 -22.78 4.50 -10.23
CA ALA A 226 -22.79 3.06 -10.43
C ALA A 226 -24.20 2.51 -10.34
N ARG A 227 -24.40 1.32 -10.89
CA ARG A 227 -25.69 0.63 -10.83
C ARG A 227 -26.02 0.25 -9.39
N CYS A 228 -27.29 0.42 -9.02
CA CYS A 228 -27.83 -0.05 -7.75
C CYS A 228 -27.52 -1.54 -7.56
N PRO A 229 -26.90 -1.95 -6.44
CA PRO A 229 -26.47 -3.33 -6.26
C PRO A 229 -27.61 -4.28 -5.84
N PHE A 230 -28.75 -3.73 -5.46
CA PHE A 230 -29.91 -4.48 -4.98
C PHE A 230 -30.81 -4.98 -6.11
N ARG A 231 -31.55 -6.05 -5.86
CA ARG A 231 -32.43 -6.67 -6.87
C ARG A 231 -33.65 -5.82 -7.19
N GLY A 232 -34.21 -5.10 -6.20
CA GLY A 232 -35.35 -4.22 -6.37
C GLY A 232 -34.94 -2.80 -6.78
N ASP A 233 -35.92 -1.99 -7.18
CA ASP A 233 -35.73 -0.56 -7.43
C ASP A 233 -35.79 0.21 -6.09
N VAL A 234 -34.94 -0.18 -5.13
CA VAL A 234 -34.92 0.31 -3.76
C VAL A 234 -33.87 1.39 -3.50
N CYS A 235 -33.05 1.73 -4.50
CA CYS A 235 -32.14 2.86 -4.40
C CYS A 235 -32.91 4.18 -4.57
N ASP A 236 -32.77 5.11 -3.63
CA ASP A 236 -33.60 6.33 -3.51
C ASP A 236 -33.55 7.21 -4.77
N ALA A 237 -32.41 7.40 -5.39
CA ALA A 237 -32.25 8.19 -6.61
C ALA A 237 -32.28 7.38 -7.92
N GLY A 238 -32.78 6.12 -7.88
CA GLY A 238 -32.93 5.24 -9.04
C GLY A 238 -31.74 4.33 -9.31
N ARG A 239 -31.77 3.64 -10.46
CA ARG A 239 -30.85 2.52 -10.76
C ARG A 239 -29.37 2.90 -10.87
N ASP A 240 -29.04 4.11 -11.29
CA ASP A 240 -27.65 4.56 -11.51
C ASP A 240 -27.26 5.61 -10.47
N SER A 241 -27.66 5.41 -9.21
CA SER A 241 -27.40 6.34 -8.11
C SER A 241 -26.37 5.85 -7.11
N ALA A 242 -25.85 4.63 -7.27
CA ALA A 242 -24.92 4.04 -6.35
C ALA A 242 -23.50 4.61 -6.48
N PHE A 243 -22.75 4.48 -5.39
CA PHE A 243 -21.33 4.81 -5.30
C PHE A 243 -20.54 3.52 -5.10
N LYS A 244 -19.65 3.22 -6.04
CA LYS A 244 -18.85 2.00 -6.05
C LYS A 244 -17.39 2.33 -5.85
N LEU A 245 -16.78 1.62 -4.94
CA LEU A 245 -15.37 1.69 -4.56
C LEU A 245 -14.71 0.33 -4.80
N SER A 246 -13.59 0.30 -5.51
CA SER A 246 -12.96 -0.97 -5.88
C SER A 246 -11.44 -0.86 -5.94
N THR A 247 -10.75 -1.85 -5.37
CA THR A 247 -9.30 -2.00 -5.54
C THR A 247 -8.94 -2.51 -6.94
N GLY A 248 -9.91 -3.03 -7.70
CA GLY A 248 -9.59 -3.89 -8.83
C GLY A 248 -8.85 -5.15 -8.36
N LEU A 249 -8.23 -5.85 -9.28
CA LEU A 249 -7.47 -7.08 -8.96
C LEU A 249 -6.01 -6.73 -8.64
N VAL A 250 -5.64 -6.82 -7.38
CA VAL A 250 -4.31 -6.49 -6.85
C VAL A 250 -3.60 -7.73 -6.29
N SER A 251 -2.27 -7.72 -6.31
CA SER A 251 -1.47 -8.81 -5.75
C SER A 251 -1.50 -8.82 -4.22
N GLY A 252 -1.55 -10.00 -3.59
CA GLY A 252 -1.39 -10.16 -2.14
C GLY A 252 -0.08 -9.57 -1.59
N ALA A 253 0.90 -9.33 -2.45
CA ALA A 253 2.13 -8.64 -2.06
C ALA A 253 1.91 -7.23 -1.52
N VAL A 254 0.81 -6.54 -1.88
CA VAL A 254 0.48 -5.20 -1.32
C VAL A 254 0.18 -5.26 0.17
N LEU A 255 -0.25 -6.40 0.69
CA LEU A 255 -0.45 -6.67 2.11
C LEU A 255 0.84 -7.08 2.84
N GLY A 256 1.98 -7.11 2.14
CA GLY A 256 3.25 -7.58 2.68
C GLY A 256 3.48 -9.09 2.57
N ILE A 257 2.63 -9.82 1.86
CA ILE A 257 2.79 -11.27 1.69
C ILE A 257 3.92 -11.54 0.69
N ASN A 258 4.99 -12.18 1.14
CA ASN A 258 6.17 -12.52 0.34
C ASN A 258 6.09 -13.98 -0.11
N ALA A 259 5.55 -14.22 -1.29
CA ALA A 259 5.38 -15.54 -1.86
C ALA A 259 5.95 -15.60 -3.28
N ARG A 260 6.47 -16.79 -3.65
CA ARG A 260 6.98 -17.03 -5.01
C ARG A 260 5.85 -16.97 -6.04
N ASN A 261 4.69 -17.51 -5.68
CA ASN A 261 3.48 -17.50 -6.50
C ASN A 261 2.44 -16.61 -5.80
N PRO A 262 2.42 -15.30 -6.06
CA PRO A 262 1.48 -14.41 -5.42
C PRO A 262 0.06 -14.71 -5.93
N PHE A 263 -0.88 -14.82 -5.00
CA PHE A 263 -2.29 -14.76 -5.29
C PHE A 263 -2.73 -13.31 -5.45
N PHE A 264 -3.87 -13.12 -6.08
CA PHE A 264 -4.48 -11.82 -6.29
C PHE A 264 -5.80 -11.76 -5.53
N PHE A 265 -6.18 -10.58 -5.13
CA PHE A 265 -7.49 -10.34 -4.53
C PHE A 265 -8.12 -9.07 -5.09
N SER A 266 -9.43 -8.96 -4.98
CA SER A 266 -10.14 -7.71 -5.19
C SER A 266 -11.15 -7.49 -4.07
N ARG A 267 -11.34 -6.23 -3.72
CA ARG A 267 -12.35 -5.77 -2.78
C ARG A 267 -13.19 -4.70 -3.44
N THR A 268 -14.51 -4.86 -3.44
CA THR A 268 -15.44 -3.89 -3.99
C THR A 268 -16.57 -3.66 -2.99
N THR A 269 -16.86 -2.41 -2.70
CA THR A 269 -18.02 -2.00 -1.92
C THR A 269 -18.89 -1.10 -2.77
N THR A 270 -20.19 -1.37 -2.81
CA THR A 270 -21.15 -0.53 -3.52
C THR A 270 -22.23 -0.10 -2.56
N CYS A 271 -22.39 1.20 -2.36
CA CYS A 271 -23.36 1.78 -1.44
C CYS A 271 -24.37 2.67 -2.20
N SER A 272 -25.59 2.72 -1.70
CA SER A 272 -26.60 3.66 -2.13
C SER A 272 -27.56 4.00 -0.99
N PRO A 273 -28.04 5.25 -0.90
CA PRO A 273 -29.19 5.56 -0.07
C PRO A 273 -30.40 4.73 -0.53
N LEU A 274 -31.18 4.24 0.42
CA LEU A 274 -32.35 3.41 0.16
C LEU A 274 -33.64 4.16 0.41
N VAL A 275 -34.69 3.75 -0.28
CA VAL A 275 -36.02 4.30 -0.10
C VAL A 275 -36.53 4.10 1.33
N THR A 276 -37.11 5.13 1.89
CA THR A 276 -37.72 5.15 3.25
C THR A 276 -39.23 5.39 3.17
N GLY A 277 -39.87 4.82 2.13
CA GLY A 277 -41.31 4.91 1.91
C GLY A 277 -42.14 4.18 2.97
N ASP A 278 -43.44 4.48 3.01
CA ASP A 278 -44.38 3.90 3.99
C ASP A 278 -44.52 2.36 3.87
N ASP A 279 -44.08 1.78 2.78
CA ASP A 279 -44.02 0.32 2.60
C ASP A 279 -43.00 -0.37 3.51
N TYR A 280 -41.97 0.38 3.94
CA TYR A 280 -40.85 -0.15 4.74
C TYR A 280 -40.67 0.56 6.07
N VAL A 281 -41.35 1.70 6.27
CA VAL A 281 -41.16 2.53 7.46
C VAL A 281 -42.51 2.93 8.03
N GLY A 282 -42.74 2.61 9.29
CA GLY A 282 -43.97 2.94 9.98
C GLY A 282 -43.71 3.53 11.37
N ILE A 283 -44.79 3.86 12.07
CA ILE A 283 -44.74 4.37 13.44
C ILE A 283 -45.12 3.24 14.41
N GLY A 284 -44.21 2.94 15.32
CA GLY A 284 -44.44 2.02 16.45
C GLY A 284 -44.42 2.76 17.79
N ILE A 285 -44.60 2.00 18.86
CA ILE A 285 -44.51 2.50 20.24
C ILE A 285 -43.42 1.72 20.95
N SER A 286 -42.43 2.44 21.51
CA SER A 286 -41.36 1.84 22.30
C SER A 286 -41.88 1.19 23.58
N ASN A 287 -41.07 0.35 24.22
CA ASN A 287 -41.37 -0.24 25.54
C ASN A 287 -41.57 0.83 26.65
N ARG A 288 -41.18 2.07 26.38
CA ARG A 288 -41.39 3.22 27.28
C ARG A 288 -42.63 4.05 26.94
N GLY A 289 -43.42 3.60 25.95
CA GLY A 289 -44.62 4.35 25.50
C GLY A 289 -44.33 5.53 24.55
N GLU A 290 -43.11 5.68 24.09
CA GLU A 290 -42.69 6.75 23.19
C GLU A 290 -42.95 6.35 21.73
N LYS A 291 -43.38 7.30 20.90
CA LYS A 291 -43.48 7.11 19.46
C LYS A 291 -42.09 6.91 18.88
N GLN A 292 -41.91 5.89 18.05
CA GLN A 292 -40.66 5.58 17.35
C GLN A 292 -40.94 5.28 15.89
N TRP A 293 -39.95 5.56 15.01
CA TRP A 293 -39.95 5.05 13.64
C TRP A 293 -39.41 3.63 13.62
N GLU A 294 -40.10 2.72 12.96
CA GLU A 294 -39.75 1.32 12.79
C GLU A 294 -39.49 1.03 11.33
N TYR A 295 -38.39 0.32 11.06
CA TYR A 295 -37.86 0.04 9.73
C TYR A 295 -37.88 -1.46 9.49
N TRP A 296 -38.70 -1.90 8.53
CA TRP A 296 -38.92 -3.32 8.21
C TRP A 296 -38.27 -3.70 6.88
N TYR A 297 -36.96 -3.83 6.86
CA TYR A 297 -36.19 -4.30 5.70
C TYR A 297 -35.88 -5.81 5.77
N GLY A 298 -36.41 -6.50 6.75
CA GLY A 298 -36.26 -7.92 7.03
C GLY A 298 -37.04 -8.30 8.30
N PRO A 299 -36.81 -9.50 8.83
CA PRO A 299 -37.53 -9.97 10.04
C PRO A 299 -37.14 -9.23 11.33
N SER A 300 -35.97 -8.58 11.35
CA SER A 300 -35.53 -7.73 12.46
C SER A 300 -35.89 -6.28 12.19
N VAL A 301 -36.46 -5.61 13.17
CA VAL A 301 -36.88 -4.21 13.09
C VAL A 301 -35.82 -3.29 13.69
N ALA A 302 -35.38 -2.28 12.92
CA ALA A 302 -34.63 -1.17 13.50
C ALA A 302 -35.60 -0.08 13.97
N ALA A 303 -35.42 0.41 15.17
CA ALA A 303 -36.33 1.40 15.76
C ALA A 303 -35.55 2.63 16.25
N PHE A 304 -36.07 3.81 15.96
CA PHE A 304 -35.51 5.11 16.38
C PHE A 304 -36.61 5.99 16.96
N THR A 305 -36.38 6.56 18.14
CA THR A 305 -37.28 7.52 18.72
C THR A 305 -37.37 8.78 17.88
N SER A 306 -38.58 9.30 17.70
CA SER A 306 -38.83 10.56 17.00
C SER A 306 -38.49 11.71 17.93
N ALA A 307 -37.29 12.27 17.81
CA ALA A 307 -36.89 13.46 18.56
C ALA A 307 -36.97 14.73 17.71
N ASN A 308 -37.61 15.76 18.21
CA ASN A 308 -37.63 17.07 17.58
C ASN A 308 -36.59 17.98 18.25
N PRO A 309 -35.59 18.54 17.54
CA PRO A 309 -34.55 19.36 18.13
C PRO A 309 -35.09 20.66 18.79
N VAL A 310 -36.26 21.08 18.38
CA VAL A 310 -36.91 22.31 18.88
C VAL A 310 -37.64 22.09 20.22
N GLN A 311 -38.12 20.88 20.51
CA GLN A 311 -38.95 20.56 21.66
C GLN A 311 -38.20 19.99 22.85
N GLU A 312 -36.99 19.54 22.69
CA GLU A 312 -36.24 18.89 23.77
C GLU A 312 -35.30 19.87 24.48
N SER A 313 -35.66 20.22 25.69
CA SER A 313 -34.82 20.95 26.65
C SER A 313 -33.79 20.07 27.38
N SER A 314 -33.62 18.82 26.98
CA SER A 314 -32.73 17.90 27.68
C SER A 314 -31.25 18.23 27.46
N TRP A 315 -30.47 18.15 28.53
CA TRP A 315 -29.02 18.38 28.58
C TRP A 315 -28.22 17.19 28.03
N GLU A 316 -28.88 16.21 27.41
CA GLU A 316 -28.19 15.06 26.83
C GLU A 316 -27.32 15.44 25.64
N VAL A 317 -26.14 14.88 25.60
CA VAL A 317 -25.23 15.03 24.46
C VAL A 317 -25.91 14.48 23.21
N LYS A 318 -26.14 15.38 22.24
CA LYS A 318 -26.85 15.03 21.03
C LYS A 318 -25.84 14.84 19.89
N GLY A 319 -26.03 13.80 19.16
CA GLY A 319 -25.21 13.39 18.04
C GLY A 319 -26.03 12.58 17.07
N TYR A 320 -25.37 11.98 16.09
CA TYR A 320 -26.03 10.97 15.28
C TYR A 320 -26.30 9.72 16.12
N SER A 321 -27.38 9.02 15.81
CA SER A 321 -27.58 7.66 16.26
C SER A 321 -27.59 6.69 15.06
N THR A 322 -27.05 5.51 15.26
CA THR A 322 -26.94 4.50 14.21
C THR A 322 -27.58 3.19 14.64
N GLY A 323 -28.30 2.56 13.71
CA GLY A 323 -28.69 1.16 13.77
C GLY A 323 -28.05 0.41 12.61
N ILE A 324 -27.80 -0.90 12.79
CA ILE A 324 -27.09 -1.67 11.78
C ILE A 324 -27.74 -3.03 11.65
N HIS A 325 -27.96 -3.45 10.42
CA HIS A 325 -28.32 -4.82 10.08
C HIS A 325 -27.35 -5.38 9.05
N CYS A 326 -26.74 -6.51 9.35
CA CYS A 326 -25.75 -7.16 8.49
C CYS A 326 -26.19 -8.58 8.15
N SER A 327 -26.18 -8.91 6.86
CA SER A 327 -26.37 -10.30 6.42
C SER A 327 -25.07 -11.11 6.44
N ASP A 328 -23.95 -10.48 6.83
CA ASP A 328 -22.65 -11.14 6.98
C ASP A 328 -22.72 -12.15 8.13
N PRO A 329 -22.28 -13.42 7.93
CA PRO A 329 -22.24 -14.44 8.99
C PRO A 329 -21.35 -14.08 10.18
N ILE A 330 -20.47 -13.08 10.03
CA ILE A 330 -19.60 -12.58 11.11
C ILE A 330 -20.35 -11.64 12.08
N SER A 331 -21.58 -11.27 11.78
CA SER A 331 -22.37 -10.40 12.65
C SER A 331 -22.53 -11.00 14.06
N ALA A 332 -22.10 -10.27 15.08
CA ALA A 332 -22.21 -10.67 16.48
C ALA A 332 -23.67 -10.89 16.95
N VAL A 333 -24.64 -10.37 16.21
CA VAL A 333 -26.09 -10.45 16.51
C VAL A 333 -26.78 -11.59 15.73
N GLY A 334 -26.02 -12.32 14.90
CA GLY A 334 -26.55 -13.29 13.95
C GLY A 334 -26.82 -12.66 12.58
N PRO A 335 -26.95 -13.49 11.53
CA PRO A 335 -27.14 -12.99 10.17
C PRO A 335 -28.54 -12.37 10.03
N PHE A 336 -28.58 -11.10 9.60
CA PHE A 336 -29.81 -10.45 9.15
C PHE A 336 -30.21 -11.01 7.78
N ILE A 337 -31.47 -11.37 7.60
CA ILE A 337 -32.01 -11.84 6.34
C ILE A 337 -32.81 -10.68 5.71
N PRO A 338 -32.26 -9.98 4.70
CA PRO A 338 -32.99 -8.88 4.05
C PRO A 338 -34.19 -9.40 3.28
N LEU A 339 -35.20 -8.54 3.08
CA LEU A 339 -36.26 -8.81 2.12
C LEU A 339 -35.66 -9.04 0.71
N PRO A 340 -36.36 -9.81 -0.18
CA PRO A 340 -35.80 -10.21 -1.47
C PRO A 340 -35.31 -9.04 -2.33
N GLU A 341 -35.99 -7.91 -2.31
CA GLU A 341 -35.65 -6.68 -3.04
C GLU A 341 -34.37 -6.00 -2.56
N PHE A 342 -34.00 -6.20 -1.28
CA PHE A 342 -32.76 -5.67 -0.69
C PHE A 342 -31.60 -6.68 -0.75
N THR A 343 -31.78 -7.81 -1.42
CA THR A 343 -30.69 -8.76 -1.64
C THR A 343 -29.78 -8.32 -2.80
N ALA A 344 -28.51 -8.69 -2.74
CA ALA A 344 -27.49 -8.39 -3.75
C ALA A 344 -26.84 -9.67 -4.33
N GLY A 345 -27.64 -10.69 -4.58
CA GLY A 345 -27.13 -12.01 -5.00
C GLY A 345 -26.35 -12.70 -3.87
N PRO A 346 -25.13 -13.21 -4.12
CA PRO A 346 -24.34 -13.91 -3.11
C PRO A 346 -23.58 -12.97 -2.16
N TYR A 347 -23.71 -11.66 -2.33
CA TYR A 347 -22.90 -10.70 -1.60
C TYR A 347 -23.61 -10.26 -0.32
N PRO A 348 -22.87 -10.15 0.80
CA PRO A 348 -23.44 -9.67 2.04
C PRO A 348 -23.92 -8.23 1.92
N VAL A 349 -25.04 -7.97 2.57
CA VAL A 349 -25.70 -6.68 2.63
C VAL A 349 -25.54 -6.09 4.02
N THR A 350 -25.17 -4.82 4.07
CA THR A 350 -25.13 -4.00 5.28
C THR A 350 -26.12 -2.86 5.14
N LEU A 351 -27.09 -2.76 6.03
CA LEU A 351 -28.02 -1.66 6.14
C LEU A 351 -27.62 -0.80 7.34
N ILE A 352 -27.38 0.47 7.08
CA ILE A 352 -26.95 1.45 8.08
C ILE A 352 -28.04 2.49 8.20
N PHE A 353 -28.70 2.54 9.34
CA PHE A 353 -29.71 3.52 9.69
C PHE A 353 -29.03 4.68 10.42
N ILE A 354 -29.20 5.89 9.93
CA ILE A 354 -28.55 7.09 10.48
C ILE A 354 -29.62 8.11 10.79
N SER A 355 -29.82 8.38 12.08
CA SER A 355 -30.72 9.43 12.53
C SER A 355 -29.91 10.66 12.96
N SER A 356 -30.28 11.79 12.41
CA SER A 356 -29.70 13.09 12.76
C SER A 356 -30.33 13.71 13.99
N HIS A 357 -31.23 13.02 14.68
CA HIS A 357 -31.91 13.50 15.91
C HIS A 357 -31.61 14.96 16.21
N SER A 358 -32.30 15.76 16.74
CA SER A 358 -32.03 17.06 17.31
C SER A 358 -30.70 17.81 16.95
N LEU A 359 -30.00 17.40 15.90
CA LEU A 359 -28.83 18.11 15.39
C LEU A 359 -29.25 19.30 14.54
N LEU A 360 -28.57 20.40 14.76
CA LEU A 360 -28.73 21.62 13.99
C LEU A 360 -27.59 21.76 13.00
N HIS A 361 -27.90 22.19 11.79
CA HIS A 361 -26.94 22.38 10.71
C HIS A 361 -26.89 23.86 10.33
N ARG A 362 -25.71 24.37 10.02
CA ARG A 362 -25.54 25.76 9.57
C ARG A 362 -25.90 25.95 8.10
N GLU A 363 -26.16 24.89 7.37
CA GLU A 363 -26.52 24.95 5.95
C GLU A 363 -27.73 24.07 5.67
N ARG A 364 -28.58 24.50 4.76
CA ARG A 364 -29.68 23.69 4.23
C ARG A 364 -29.11 22.52 3.43
N ARG A 365 -29.63 21.32 3.67
CA ARG A 365 -29.09 20.08 3.07
C ARG A 365 -30.21 19.21 2.50
N ASN A 366 -29.94 18.70 1.28
CA ASN A 366 -30.81 17.73 0.58
C ASN A 366 -30.14 16.35 0.48
N ASP A 367 -29.10 16.07 1.28
CA ASP A 367 -28.50 14.74 1.32
C ASP A 367 -29.53 13.73 1.83
N PRO A 368 -29.75 12.60 1.11
CA PRO A 368 -30.80 11.63 1.45
C PRO A 368 -30.58 10.92 2.80
N VAL A 369 -29.34 10.86 3.27
CA VAL A 369 -28.98 10.22 4.56
C VAL A 369 -28.81 11.27 5.66
N PHE A 370 -28.38 12.49 5.31
CA PHE A 370 -28.11 13.60 6.23
C PHE A 370 -28.96 14.84 5.88
N PRO A 371 -30.29 14.73 5.82
CA PRO A 371 -31.13 15.87 5.44
C PRO A 371 -31.22 16.91 6.55
N ALA A 372 -31.27 18.20 6.18
CA ALA A 372 -31.56 19.33 7.06
C ALA A 372 -32.22 20.42 6.23
N GLN A 373 -33.53 20.33 6.07
CA GLN A 373 -34.25 21.15 5.10
C GLN A 373 -35.04 22.29 5.76
N GLN A 374 -35.46 22.10 7.02
CA GLN A 374 -36.30 23.04 7.72
C GLN A 374 -35.44 24.08 8.45
N LYS A 375 -35.67 25.33 8.18
CA LYS A 375 -35.03 26.45 8.91
C LYS A 375 -35.64 26.58 10.31
N LEU A 376 -34.77 26.68 11.32
CA LEU A 376 -35.19 26.99 12.69
C LEU A 376 -35.64 28.46 12.76
N GLN A 377 -36.81 28.67 13.31
CA GLN A 377 -37.33 30.04 13.53
C GLN A 377 -36.86 30.54 14.88
N PHE A 378 -36.16 31.65 14.86
CA PHE A 378 -35.74 32.37 16.06
C PHE A 378 -36.63 33.59 16.32
N SER A 379 -36.56 34.13 17.52
CA SER A 379 -37.16 35.44 17.82
C SER A 379 -36.52 36.53 16.94
N PRO A 380 -37.25 37.64 16.65
CA PRO A 380 -36.72 38.72 15.82
C PRO A 380 -35.42 39.36 16.33
N GLU A 381 -35.09 39.18 17.59
CA GLU A 381 -33.89 39.73 18.25
C GLU A 381 -32.65 38.83 18.06
N TYR A 382 -32.82 37.66 17.49
CA TYR A 382 -31.70 36.75 17.27
C TYR A 382 -30.83 37.21 16.10
N SER A 383 -29.57 37.52 16.38
CA SER A 383 -28.59 38.00 15.40
C SER A 383 -27.58 36.92 14.99
N GLY A 384 -27.81 35.65 15.35
CA GLY A 384 -26.95 34.51 15.04
C GLY A 384 -27.15 33.95 13.63
N PRO A 385 -26.37 32.94 13.25
CA PRO A 385 -26.49 32.30 11.95
C PRO A 385 -27.81 31.53 11.80
N ASP A 386 -28.27 31.38 10.54
CA ASP A 386 -29.39 30.50 10.22
C ASP A 386 -29.04 29.07 10.58
N LEU A 387 -29.95 28.35 11.23
CA LEU A 387 -29.83 26.96 11.58
C LEU A 387 -30.94 26.13 10.91
N PHE A 388 -30.60 24.91 10.51
CA PHE A 388 -31.49 24.00 9.80
C PHE A 388 -31.52 22.64 10.51
N TYR A 389 -32.64 21.93 10.41
CA TYR A 389 -32.81 20.60 10.99
C TYR A 389 -33.61 19.67 10.08
N ASN A 390 -33.57 18.37 10.38
CA ASN A 390 -34.39 17.36 9.70
C ASN A 390 -35.82 17.36 10.30
N ASN A 391 -36.78 17.87 9.55
CA ASN A 391 -38.17 17.93 9.99
C ASN A 391 -38.87 16.56 9.93
N SER A 392 -38.46 15.66 9.07
CA SER A 392 -39.13 14.36 8.93
C SER A 392 -38.90 13.42 10.11
N THR A 393 -37.87 13.70 10.93
CA THR A 393 -37.43 12.86 12.05
C THR A 393 -37.13 11.39 11.71
N ARG A 394 -37.31 10.99 10.45
CA ARG A 394 -36.93 9.65 9.95
C ARG A 394 -35.40 9.57 9.83
N ALA A 395 -34.87 8.38 10.14
CA ALA A 395 -33.49 8.07 9.83
C ALA A 395 -33.31 7.86 8.33
N GLY A 396 -32.21 8.36 7.78
CA GLY A 396 -31.75 7.97 6.45
C GLY A 396 -31.21 6.54 6.46
N VAL A 397 -31.34 5.82 5.37
CA VAL A 397 -30.86 4.44 5.26
C VAL A 397 -29.82 4.35 4.16
N LEU A 398 -28.61 3.91 4.50
CA LEU A 398 -27.53 3.64 3.57
C LEU A 398 -27.38 2.12 3.45
N GLY A 399 -27.65 1.58 2.26
CA GLY A 399 -27.42 0.16 1.95
C GLY A 399 -26.10 -0.03 1.24
N CYS A 400 -25.28 -0.96 1.73
CA CYS A 400 -23.99 -1.31 1.15
C CYS A 400 -23.91 -2.80 0.87
N THR A 401 -23.13 -3.17 -0.16
CA THR A 401 -22.79 -4.57 -0.48
C THR A 401 -21.28 -4.69 -0.56
N ASP A 402 -20.76 -5.79 -0.03
CA ASP A 402 -19.33 -6.09 -0.05
C ASP A 402 -19.04 -7.31 -0.90
N GLN A 403 -18.16 -7.14 -1.89
CA GLN A 403 -17.73 -8.21 -2.79
C GLN A 403 -16.22 -8.38 -2.67
N TYR A 404 -15.77 -9.60 -2.54
CA TYR A 404 -14.35 -9.91 -2.66
C TYR A 404 -14.12 -11.14 -3.53
N HIS A 405 -12.95 -11.18 -4.16
CA HIS A 405 -12.47 -12.32 -4.90
C HIS A 405 -11.03 -12.61 -4.49
N ILE A 406 -10.69 -13.89 -4.41
CA ILE A 406 -9.32 -14.37 -4.31
C ILE A 406 -9.05 -15.16 -5.58
N CYS A 407 -8.04 -14.77 -6.34
CA CYS A 407 -7.67 -15.38 -7.62
C CYS A 407 -6.26 -15.96 -7.57
N ARG A 408 -6.06 -17.16 -8.12
CA ARG A 408 -4.73 -17.78 -8.17
C ARG A 408 -3.78 -17.01 -9.08
N THR A 409 -4.27 -16.49 -10.20
CA THR A 409 -3.53 -15.63 -11.14
C THR A 409 -4.45 -14.53 -11.65
N LYS A 410 -3.92 -13.53 -12.35
CA LYS A 410 -4.73 -12.44 -12.93
C LYS A 410 -5.81 -12.92 -13.90
N SER A 411 -5.61 -14.04 -14.57
CA SER A 411 -6.53 -14.64 -15.56
C SER A 411 -6.96 -16.06 -15.18
N GLY A 412 -6.66 -16.50 -13.97
CA GLY A 412 -6.93 -17.86 -13.49
C GLY A 412 -8.23 -17.98 -12.72
N PRO A 413 -8.46 -19.14 -12.07
CA PRO A 413 -9.64 -19.36 -11.26
C PRO A 413 -9.69 -18.37 -10.10
N CYS A 414 -10.91 -17.88 -9.80
CA CYS A 414 -11.22 -16.98 -8.71
C CYS A 414 -12.32 -17.56 -7.83
N TRP A 415 -12.25 -17.26 -6.54
CA TRP A 415 -13.24 -17.60 -5.52
C TRP A 415 -13.79 -16.31 -4.91
N ASN A 416 -15.09 -16.23 -4.76
CA ASN A 416 -15.80 -15.07 -4.21
C ASN A 416 -16.32 -15.36 -2.78
N ASN A 417 -17.07 -14.44 -2.22
CA ASN A 417 -17.69 -14.57 -0.90
C ASN A 417 -18.42 -15.90 -0.68
N GLU A 418 -19.08 -16.44 -1.72
CA GLU A 418 -19.92 -17.64 -1.61
C GLU A 418 -19.10 -18.92 -1.57
N ASN A 419 -18.00 -18.97 -2.32
CA ASN A 419 -17.24 -20.20 -2.51
C ASN A 419 -15.77 -20.12 -2.02
N VAL A 420 -15.44 -19.11 -1.22
CA VAL A 420 -14.07 -18.93 -0.71
C VAL A 420 -13.59 -20.12 0.12
N SER A 421 -14.48 -20.84 0.81
CA SER A 421 -14.14 -22.05 1.55
C SER A 421 -13.62 -23.18 0.66
N GLN A 422 -14.08 -23.24 -0.59
CA GLN A 422 -13.69 -24.27 -1.56
C GLN A 422 -12.29 -24.01 -2.16
N ILE A 423 -11.67 -22.86 -1.88
CA ILE A 423 -10.34 -22.53 -2.38
C ILE A 423 -9.28 -23.56 -1.94
N PHE A 424 -9.44 -24.15 -0.75
CA PHE A 424 -8.54 -25.17 -0.22
C PHE A 424 -8.72 -26.55 -0.87
N ASP A 425 -9.80 -26.76 -1.65
CA ASP A 425 -10.04 -27.99 -2.40
C ASP A 425 -9.37 -27.96 -3.77
N ASP A 426 -8.88 -26.79 -4.25
CA ASP A 426 -8.12 -26.69 -5.50
C ASP A 426 -6.85 -27.53 -5.39
N PRO A 427 -6.60 -28.50 -6.32
CA PRO A 427 -5.46 -29.40 -6.25
C PRO A 427 -4.11 -28.69 -6.22
N ALA A 428 -3.97 -27.56 -6.91
CA ALA A 428 -2.72 -26.81 -6.94
C ALA A 428 -2.44 -26.08 -5.61
N ILE A 429 -3.50 -25.76 -4.84
CA ILE A 429 -3.37 -25.15 -3.51
C ILE A 429 -3.15 -26.25 -2.48
N LYS A 430 -3.94 -27.33 -2.55
CA LYS A 430 -3.89 -28.46 -1.61
C LYS A 430 -2.50 -29.12 -1.53
N THR A 431 -1.77 -29.17 -2.63
CA THR A 431 -0.44 -29.78 -2.71
C THR A 431 0.73 -28.87 -2.31
N SER A 432 0.47 -27.57 -2.07
CA SER A 432 1.51 -26.58 -1.76
C SER A 432 1.24 -25.87 -0.44
N THR A 433 2.03 -26.17 0.58
CA THR A 433 1.95 -25.50 1.89
C THR A 433 2.15 -23.97 1.75
N GLU A 434 3.01 -23.51 0.84
CA GLU A 434 3.19 -22.09 0.55
C GLU A 434 1.88 -21.47 0.04
N SER A 435 1.23 -22.09 -0.94
CA SER A 435 -0.05 -21.60 -1.49
C SER A 435 -1.15 -21.58 -0.42
N GLN A 436 -1.24 -22.62 0.40
CA GLN A 436 -2.20 -22.68 1.51
C GLN A 436 -1.95 -21.54 2.52
N ASN A 437 -0.70 -21.25 2.85
CA ASN A 437 -0.34 -20.15 3.74
C ASN A 437 -0.72 -18.78 3.17
N VAL A 438 -0.47 -18.55 1.87
CA VAL A 438 -0.87 -17.32 1.18
C VAL A 438 -2.39 -17.14 1.22
N VAL A 439 -3.13 -18.21 0.90
CA VAL A 439 -4.60 -18.18 0.92
C VAL A 439 -5.13 -17.91 2.33
N ARG A 440 -4.58 -18.56 3.36
CA ARG A 440 -4.96 -18.31 4.76
C ARG A 440 -4.77 -16.84 5.14
N LEU A 441 -3.66 -16.23 4.74
CA LEU A 441 -3.39 -14.81 4.99
C LEU A 441 -4.39 -13.90 4.26
N LEU A 442 -4.75 -14.23 3.01
CA LEU A 442 -5.71 -13.45 2.24
C LEU A 442 -7.14 -13.58 2.80
N VAL A 443 -7.56 -14.78 3.16
CA VAL A 443 -8.86 -15.01 3.81
C VAL A 443 -8.92 -14.23 5.11
N LEU A 444 -7.88 -14.33 5.95
CA LEU A 444 -7.83 -13.58 7.22
C LEU A 444 -7.81 -12.06 6.99
N ALA A 445 -7.13 -11.58 5.94
CA ALA A 445 -7.11 -10.15 5.62
C ALA A 445 -8.51 -9.65 5.27
N LEU A 446 -9.27 -10.43 4.50
CA LEU A 446 -10.63 -10.09 4.07
C LEU A 446 -11.67 -10.28 5.19
N ASP A 447 -11.39 -11.20 6.10
CA ASP A 447 -12.24 -11.44 7.27
C ASP A 447 -12.26 -10.20 8.18
N TYR A 448 -13.42 -9.91 8.77
CA TYR A 448 -13.63 -8.70 9.60
C TYR A 448 -13.32 -7.35 8.92
N SER A 449 -12.98 -7.32 7.61
CA SER A 449 -12.74 -6.09 6.87
C SER A 449 -13.96 -5.62 6.07
N SER A 450 -15.18 -6.02 6.47
CA SER A 450 -16.43 -5.63 5.82
C SER A 450 -16.91 -4.23 6.26
N THR A 451 -17.80 -3.64 5.46
CA THR A 451 -18.53 -2.42 5.88
C THR A 451 -19.29 -2.66 7.17
N CYS A 452 -19.88 -3.85 7.34
CA CYS A 452 -20.51 -4.25 8.58
C CYS A 452 -19.57 -4.17 9.79
N GLY A 453 -18.38 -4.77 9.71
CA GLY A 453 -17.40 -4.72 10.80
C GLY A 453 -17.01 -3.30 11.16
N SER A 454 -16.77 -2.46 10.17
CA SER A 454 -16.37 -1.06 10.38
C SER A 454 -17.39 -0.27 11.19
N ILE A 455 -18.69 -0.41 10.90
CA ILE A 455 -19.75 0.32 11.61
C ILE A 455 -20.19 -0.38 12.88
N GLN A 456 -20.24 -1.72 12.90
CA GLN A 456 -20.72 -2.50 14.06
C GLN A 456 -19.86 -2.29 15.30
N PHE A 457 -18.54 -2.32 15.14
CA PHE A 457 -17.62 -2.19 16.28
C PHE A 457 -17.35 -0.75 16.69
N ARG A 458 -17.68 0.24 15.85
CA ARG A 458 -17.44 1.66 16.12
C ARG A 458 -18.72 2.47 16.37
N GLY A 459 -19.88 1.96 15.97
CA GLY A 459 -21.16 2.67 16.08
C GLY A 459 -21.11 4.02 15.37
N THR A 460 -21.64 5.06 15.99
CA THR A 460 -21.60 6.44 15.48
C THR A 460 -20.19 6.97 15.24
N GLY A 461 -19.19 6.47 15.96
CA GLY A 461 -17.77 6.83 15.75
C GLY A 461 -17.20 6.38 14.39
N ALA A 462 -17.94 5.54 13.62
CA ALA A 462 -17.60 5.23 12.26
C ALA A 462 -17.90 6.36 11.28
N LEU A 463 -18.86 7.23 11.62
CA LEU A 463 -19.29 8.32 10.76
C LEU A 463 -18.30 9.50 10.81
N ASP A 464 -17.91 9.98 9.64
CA ASP A 464 -17.11 11.20 9.52
C ASP A 464 -17.92 12.43 9.95
N ALA A 465 -19.23 12.43 9.68
CA ALA A 465 -20.14 13.48 10.14
C ALA A 465 -20.17 13.60 11.67
N GLN A 466 -20.04 12.51 12.43
CA GLN A 466 -19.99 12.52 13.89
C GLN A 466 -18.81 13.33 14.44
N LYS A 467 -17.68 13.32 13.75
CA LYS A 467 -16.47 14.07 14.12
C LYS A 467 -16.63 15.59 13.93
N LYS A 468 -17.66 15.99 13.19
CA LYS A 468 -17.95 17.39 12.86
C LYS A 468 -19.03 18.00 13.75
N ILE A 469 -19.38 17.35 14.84
CA ILE A 469 -20.35 17.88 15.80
C ILE A 469 -19.63 18.70 16.87
N ALA A 470 -20.12 19.91 17.07
CA ALA A 470 -19.70 20.80 18.14
C ALA A 470 -20.97 21.34 18.85
N ASP A 471 -21.18 20.95 20.09
CA ASP A 471 -22.27 21.40 20.95
C ASP A 471 -23.66 21.44 20.26
N LYS A 472 -24.14 20.28 19.77
CA LYS A 472 -25.41 20.09 19.03
C LYS A 472 -25.45 20.66 17.61
N GLU A 473 -24.46 21.40 17.19
CA GLU A 473 -24.36 21.90 15.83
C GLU A 473 -23.41 21.02 14.99
N SER A 474 -23.86 20.64 13.81
CA SER A 474 -23.01 20.04 12.81
C SER A 474 -22.27 21.12 12.05
N LEU A 475 -20.94 21.07 12.06
CA LEU A 475 -20.11 21.84 11.15
C LEU A 475 -20.47 21.50 9.69
N PRO A 476 -20.10 22.32 8.70
CA PRO A 476 -20.41 22.07 7.29
C PRO A 476 -19.99 20.66 6.85
N LEU A 477 -20.94 19.93 6.29
CA LEU A 477 -20.74 18.61 5.72
C LEU A 477 -20.57 18.70 4.19
N ALA A 478 -20.00 17.68 3.55
CA ALA A 478 -19.93 17.60 2.10
C ALA A 478 -21.34 17.54 1.47
N TYR A 479 -21.49 18.04 0.22
CA TYR A 479 -22.77 18.04 -0.47
C TYR A 479 -23.42 16.66 -0.55
N ARG A 480 -22.61 15.61 -0.75
CA ARG A 480 -22.98 14.19 -0.70
C ARG A 480 -22.23 13.54 0.46
N GLN A 481 -22.66 13.84 1.68
CA GLN A 481 -21.98 13.30 2.87
C GLN A 481 -22.03 11.78 2.92
N TRP A 482 -23.12 11.17 2.47
CA TRP A 482 -23.24 9.72 2.43
C TRP A 482 -22.14 9.04 1.56
N GLU A 483 -21.65 9.68 0.48
CA GLU A 483 -20.51 9.17 -0.31
C GLU A 483 -19.22 9.25 0.52
N VAL A 484 -19.05 10.33 1.30
CA VAL A 484 -17.89 10.49 2.19
C VAL A 484 -17.89 9.42 3.27
N GLU A 485 -19.06 9.10 3.84
CA GLU A 485 -19.18 8.02 4.83
C GLU A 485 -18.85 6.65 4.22
N ALA A 486 -19.40 6.35 3.05
CA ALA A 486 -19.11 5.11 2.34
C ALA A 486 -17.60 4.97 2.03
N GLU A 487 -16.96 6.05 1.56
CA GLU A 487 -15.53 6.06 1.26
C GLU A 487 -14.68 5.95 2.53
N SER A 488 -15.05 6.62 3.62
CA SER A 488 -14.37 6.52 4.92
C SER A 488 -14.42 5.08 5.48
N MET A 489 -15.58 4.42 5.40
CA MET A 489 -15.72 3.02 5.80
C MET A 489 -14.91 2.08 4.89
N PHE A 490 -14.90 2.31 3.58
CA PHE A 490 -14.09 1.53 2.65
C PHE A 490 -12.59 1.67 2.91
N ARG A 491 -12.08 2.88 3.11
CA ARG A 491 -10.68 3.13 3.47
C ARG A 491 -10.31 2.45 4.80
N THR A 492 -11.21 2.51 5.77
CA THR A 492 -11.05 1.80 7.05
C THR A 492 -10.96 0.29 6.83
N SER A 493 -11.81 -0.28 5.97
CA SER A 493 -11.78 -1.71 5.64
C SER A 493 -10.45 -2.12 4.98
N LEU A 494 -9.89 -1.31 4.08
CA LEU A 494 -8.58 -1.56 3.47
C LEU A 494 -7.45 -1.49 4.49
N ALA A 495 -7.47 -0.50 5.38
CA ALA A 495 -6.52 -0.41 6.49
C ALA A 495 -6.65 -1.60 7.46
N ARG A 496 -7.88 -2.09 7.68
CA ARG A 496 -8.15 -3.29 8.49
C ARG A 496 -7.55 -4.54 7.85
N MET A 497 -7.63 -4.70 6.52
CA MET A 497 -6.98 -5.80 5.81
C MET A 497 -5.46 -5.81 6.06
N GLN A 498 -4.81 -4.65 5.97
CA GLN A 498 -3.38 -4.52 6.25
C GLN A 498 -3.09 -4.84 7.73
N LEU A 499 -3.93 -4.35 8.64
CA LEU A 499 -3.79 -4.59 10.07
C LEU A 499 -3.93 -6.07 10.41
N ASN A 500 -4.91 -6.79 9.82
CA ASN A 500 -5.12 -8.21 10.06
C ASN A 500 -3.87 -9.04 9.74
N VAL A 501 -3.23 -8.80 8.58
CA VAL A 501 -1.97 -9.47 8.23
C VAL A 501 -0.84 -9.09 9.20
N PHE A 502 -0.77 -7.83 9.59
CA PHE A 502 0.25 -7.34 10.51
C PHE A 502 0.06 -7.90 11.93
N ASP A 503 -1.18 -8.09 12.37
CA ASP A 503 -1.50 -8.65 13.69
C ASP A 503 -1.14 -10.13 13.81
N VAL A 504 -1.16 -10.89 12.71
CA VAL A 504 -0.62 -12.26 12.66
C VAL A 504 0.84 -12.26 13.13
N VAL A 505 1.64 -11.36 12.60
CA VAL A 505 3.07 -11.26 12.94
C VAL A 505 3.29 -10.83 14.38
N ARG A 506 2.49 -9.88 14.86
CA ARG A 506 2.63 -9.34 16.22
C ARG A 506 2.02 -10.24 17.28
N GLY A 507 1.10 -11.11 16.88
CA GLY A 507 0.27 -11.87 17.83
C GLY A 507 -0.55 -10.93 18.70
N SER A 508 -1.11 -9.84 18.14
CA SER A 508 -1.78 -8.78 18.92
C SER A 508 -2.94 -9.32 19.76
N ALA A 509 -3.67 -10.29 19.22
CA ALA A 509 -4.79 -10.92 19.90
C ALA A 509 -4.37 -11.82 21.09
N SER A 510 -3.10 -12.23 21.17
CA SER A 510 -2.59 -13.13 22.23
C SER A 510 -2.73 -12.56 23.65
N SER A 511 -2.87 -11.24 23.77
CA SER A 511 -3.03 -10.55 25.06
C SER A 511 -4.49 -10.41 25.51
N PHE A 512 -5.45 -10.77 24.64
CA PHE A 512 -6.87 -10.66 24.93
C PHE A 512 -7.42 -12.00 25.45
N ARG A 513 -8.32 -11.90 26.41
CA ARG A 513 -8.96 -13.08 27.00
C ARG A 513 -9.80 -13.83 25.97
N GLY A 514 -9.69 -15.14 25.92
CA GLY A 514 -10.44 -16.01 25.02
C GLY A 514 -9.80 -16.20 23.65
N TYR A 515 -8.71 -15.53 23.33
CA TYR A 515 -7.97 -15.76 22.09
C TYR A 515 -6.89 -16.82 22.27
N ARG A 516 -6.87 -17.80 21.37
CA ARG A 516 -5.86 -18.86 21.34
C ARG A 516 -5.24 -18.98 19.97
N ASP A 517 -3.94 -19.31 19.96
CA ASP A 517 -3.25 -19.59 18.70
C ASP A 517 -3.75 -20.91 18.11
N SER A 518 -4.37 -20.81 16.96
CA SER A 518 -4.94 -21.94 16.19
C SER A 518 -4.08 -22.30 14.97
N LEU A 519 -2.89 -21.67 14.80
CA LEU A 519 -2.04 -21.96 13.66
C LEU A 519 -1.38 -23.33 13.79
N PRO A 520 -1.69 -24.30 12.91
CA PRO A 520 -1.08 -25.62 12.90
C PRO A 520 0.44 -25.55 12.72
N ALA A 521 1.16 -26.52 13.29
CA ALA A 521 2.63 -26.55 13.25
C ALA A 521 3.20 -26.56 11.83
N GLU A 522 2.57 -27.27 10.90
CA GLU A 522 2.93 -27.36 9.47
C GLU A 522 2.79 -26.02 8.73
N HIS A 523 1.97 -25.11 9.25
CA HIS A 523 1.72 -23.79 8.67
C HIS A 523 2.54 -22.65 9.32
N ARG A 524 3.41 -22.96 10.30
CA ARG A 524 4.26 -21.95 10.96
C ARG A 524 5.18 -21.19 10.01
N GLY A 525 5.47 -21.75 8.83
CA GLY A 525 6.19 -21.07 7.76
C GLY A 525 5.53 -19.78 7.29
N LEU A 526 4.22 -19.62 7.48
CA LEU A 526 3.46 -18.39 7.24
C LEU A 526 4.08 -17.17 7.94
N CYS A 527 4.59 -17.35 9.15
CA CYS A 527 5.20 -16.29 9.94
C CYS A 527 6.44 -15.66 9.29
N THR A 528 7.16 -16.43 8.47
CA THR A 528 8.35 -15.96 7.75
C THR A 528 8.04 -15.45 6.34
N MET A 529 6.75 -15.40 5.97
CA MET A 529 6.31 -14.90 4.65
C MET A 529 5.81 -13.46 4.70
N ILE A 530 5.72 -12.84 5.87
CA ILE A 530 5.14 -11.51 6.01
C ILE A 530 6.25 -10.48 6.12
N LYS A 531 6.22 -9.50 5.22
CA LYS A 531 7.11 -8.35 5.19
C LYS A 531 6.57 -7.26 6.12
N ILE A 532 7.45 -6.71 6.92
CA ILE A 532 7.15 -5.59 7.82
C ILE A 532 8.20 -4.50 7.65
N LYS A 533 7.83 -3.26 7.89
CA LYS A 533 8.81 -2.17 8.00
C LYS A 533 9.40 -2.16 9.40
N GLY A 534 10.72 -2.05 9.47
CA GLY A 534 11.46 -1.96 10.72
C GLY A 534 12.29 -0.69 10.79
N SER A 535 12.53 -0.18 12.00
CA SER A 535 13.50 0.88 12.25
C SER A 535 14.85 0.26 12.62
N GLY A 536 15.94 0.93 12.27
CA GLY A 536 17.28 0.48 12.60
C GLY A 536 17.82 -0.69 11.78
N ILE A 537 17.22 -0.95 10.62
CA ILE A 537 17.62 -2.00 9.67
C ILE A 537 17.71 -1.43 8.25
N LYS A 538 18.56 -2.04 7.43
CA LYS A 538 18.69 -1.74 5.99
C LYS A 538 18.80 -3.00 5.17
N ASN A 539 18.18 -3.00 4.00
CA ASN A 539 18.36 -4.01 2.97
C ASN A 539 19.43 -3.57 1.97
N ILE A 540 20.30 -4.48 1.66
CA ILE A 540 21.32 -4.32 0.63
C ILE A 540 21.05 -5.36 -0.46
N ASN A 541 21.01 -4.92 -1.72
CA ASN A 541 20.88 -5.84 -2.83
C ASN A 541 22.15 -6.74 -2.89
N PHE A 542 21.95 -8.03 -2.64
CA PHE A 542 23.05 -9.00 -2.57
C PHE A 542 23.80 -9.14 -3.90
N TYR A 543 23.10 -9.15 -5.03
CA TYR A 543 23.75 -9.26 -6.34
C TYR A 543 24.54 -7.99 -6.69
N ALA A 544 24.04 -6.81 -6.33
CA ALA A 544 24.76 -5.57 -6.51
C ALA A 544 26.02 -5.52 -5.63
N LEU A 545 25.90 -5.95 -4.37
CA LEU A 545 27.04 -6.07 -3.45
C LEU A 545 28.12 -7.02 -4.00
N LEU A 546 27.72 -8.23 -4.40
CA LEU A 546 28.63 -9.23 -4.96
C LEU A 546 29.28 -8.71 -6.26
N GLY A 547 28.49 -8.10 -7.14
CA GLY A 547 28.98 -7.51 -8.39
C GLY A 547 30.03 -6.41 -8.14
N THR A 548 29.79 -5.56 -7.14
CA THR A 548 30.76 -4.51 -6.76
C THR A 548 32.08 -5.12 -6.26
N ILE A 549 32.00 -6.09 -5.37
CA ILE A 549 33.20 -6.75 -4.82
C ILE A 549 33.99 -7.44 -5.95
N LEU A 550 33.31 -8.15 -6.85
CA LEU A 550 33.97 -8.84 -7.98
C LEU A 550 34.58 -7.83 -8.97
N ALA A 551 33.90 -6.72 -9.26
CA ALA A 551 34.42 -5.68 -10.14
C ALA A 551 35.68 -5.02 -9.55
N VAL A 552 35.67 -4.68 -8.27
CA VAL A 552 36.85 -4.16 -7.55
C VAL A 552 38.01 -5.15 -7.62
N ALA A 553 37.75 -6.43 -7.32
CA ALA A 553 38.78 -7.46 -7.36
C ALA A 553 39.39 -7.64 -8.75
N MET A 554 38.55 -7.61 -9.81
CA MET A 554 39.02 -7.69 -11.20
C MET A 554 39.88 -6.48 -11.58
N VAL A 555 39.47 -5.27 -11.25
CA VAL A 555 40.27 -4.05 -11.51
C VAL A 555 41.64 -4.16 -10.84
N TRP A 556 41.69 -4.57 -9.58
CA TRP A 556 42.96 -4.78 -8.88
C TRP A 556 43.84 -5.89 -9.49
N ALA A 557 43.25 -7.02 -9.87
CA ALA A 557 43.97 -8.13 -10.47
C ALA A 557 44.57 -7.74 -11.84
N ILE A 558 43.83 -7.05 -12.68
CA ILE A 558 44.29 -6.61 -14.00
C ILE A 558 45.38 -5.54 -13.85
N SER A 559 45.18 -4.54 -12.97
CA SER A 559 46.18 -3.51 -12.69
C SER A 559 47.52 -4.12 -12.24
N ARG A 560 47.51 -5.06 -11.30
CA ARG A 560 48.74 -5.76 -10.86
C ARG A 560 49.45 -6.52 -11.97
N ARG A 561 48.71 -7.12 -12.91
CA ARG A 561 49.30 -7.82 -14.07
C ARG A 561 49.97 -6.85 -15.01
N ILE A 562 49.40 -5.69 -15.26
CA ILE A 562 50.01 -4.64 -16.12
C ILE A 562 51.28 -4.13 -15.47
N ASP A 563 51.25 -3.78 -14.17
CA ASP A 563 52.43 -3.30 -13.43
C ASP A 563 53.57 -4.35 -13.41
N SER A 564 53.23 -5.65 -13.29
CA SER A 564 54.22 -6.69 -13.29
C SER A 564 54.82 -6.96 -14.69
N GLY A 565 54.05 -6.73 -15.74
CA GLY A 565 54.52 -6.77 -17.14
C GLY A 565 55.45 -5.63 -17.50
N SER A 566 55.12 -4.40 -17.02
CA SER A 566 55.93 -3.20 -17.25
C SER A 566 57.29 -3.23 -16.53
N ARG A 567 57.45 -3.99 -15.42
CA ARG A 567 58.73 -4.14 -14.70
C ARG A 567 59.66 -5.19 -15.30
N LYS A 568 59.20 -6.00 -16.26
CA LYS A 568 60.00 -7.06 -16.90
C LYS A 568 60.57 -6.69 -18.29
N ASN A 569 60.12 -5.58 -18.84
CA ASN A 569 60.67 -4.94 -20.04
C ASN A 569 61.49 -3.73 -19.64
#